data_287fe92f37fc7c73f347cf7b192a15e7
#
_entry.id   287fe92f37fc7c73f347cf7b192a15e7
#
_cell.length_a   1.000
_cell.length_b   1.000
_cell.length_c   1.000
_cell.angle_alpha   90.00
_cell.angle_beta   90.00
_cell.angle_gamma   90.00
#
_symmetry.space_group_name_H-M   'P 1'
#
loop_
_entity.id
_entity.type
_entity.pdbx_description
1 polymer ?
#
loop_
_entity_poly.entity_id
_entity_poly.type
_entity_poly.pdbx_seq_one_letter_code
_entity_poly.pdbx_strand_id
1 'polypeptide(L)'
;MLLPHKALVQIEVSRYSFVKRRPNGSVDFVSPFPSLFSYGSVHGVMADDGDPQDALVVGCAPRRGEAVEYPVWGQVFFVDAGVADHKWIVGPRQPSEVQWAMVEGFFRLYAWAKRWMSLWRGLSGETACKGVERKPSVAG
;
A
#
# COMPACT_ATOMS: atom_id res chain seq x y z
N MET A 1 -13.61 10.09 -0.27
CA MET A 1 -13.89 9.24 -1.44
C MET A 1 -14.36 7.87 -0.98
N LEU A 2 -15.48 7.41 -1.51
CA LEU A 2 -15.97 6.08 -1.20
C LEU A 2 -15.08 5.03 -1.86
N LEU A 3 -14.67 4.03 -1.11
CA LEU A 3 -13.88 2.93 -1.64
C LEU A 3 -14.76 2.05 -2.54
N PRO A 4 -14.23 1.61 -3.69
CA PRO A 4 -14.96 0.68 -4.55
C PRO A 4 -15.10 -0.69 -3.88
N HIS A 5 -15.96 -1.53 -4.47
CA HIS A 5 -16.19 -2.88 -3.96
C HIS A 5 -15.03 -3.82 -4.26
N LYS A 6 -14.45 -3.66 -5.45
CA LYS A 6 -13.32 -4.47 -5.95
C LYS A 6 -12.30 -3.59 -6.64
N ALA A 7 -11.09 -4.09 -6.73
CA ALA A 7 -10.00 -3.46 -7.46
C ALA A 7 -9.17 -4.50 -8.19
N LEU A 8 -8.80 -4.21 -9.44
CA LEU A 8 -7.85 -5.02 -10.20
C LEU A 8 -6.46 -4.49 -9.90
N VAL A 9 -5.63 -5.31 -9.27
CA VAL A 9 -4.31 -4.90 -8.78
C VAL A 9 -3.22 -5.57 -9.61
N GLN A 10 -2.34 -4.75 -10.18
CA GLN A 10 -1.12 -5.19 -10.83
C GLN A 10 -0.02 -5.28 -9.77
N ILE A 11 0.48 -6.48 -9.50
CA ILE A 11 1.48 -6.69 -8.44
C ILE A 11 2.86 -6.23 -8.91
N GLU A 12 3.43 -5.31 -8.17
CA GLU A 12 4.74 -4.71 -8.43
C GLU A 12 5.80 -5.18 -7.44
N VAL A 13 5.37 -5.55 -6.22
CA VAL A 13 6.26 -6.04 -5.16
C VAL A 13 5.68 -7.33 -4.61
N SER A 14 6.43 -8.41 -4.72
CA SER A 14 6.07 -9.68 -4.07
C SER A 14 6.31 -9.58 -2.56
N ARG A 15 5.53 -10.31 -1.77
CA ARG A 15 5.74 -10.42 -0.33
C ARG A 15 7.20 -10.81 -0.05
N TYR A 16 7.79 -10.15 0.94
CA TYR A 16 9.19 -10.30 1.37
C TYR A 16 10.24 -9.78 0.39
N SER A 17 9.84 -9.09 -0.69
CA SER A 17 10.80 -8.43 -1.57
C SER A 17 11.32 -7.14 -0.96
N PHE A 18 12.58 -6.81 -1.22
CA PHE A 18 13.19 -5.51 -0.89
C PHE A 18 13.06 -4.49 -2.02
N VAL A 19 12.64 -4.92 -3.20
CA VAL A 19 12.71 -4.09 -4.41
C VAL A 19 11.32 -3.85 -4.98
N LYS A 20 10.96 -2.57 -5.12
CA LYS A 20 9.80 -2.16 -5.90
C LYS A 20 10.28 -1.87 -7.33
N ARG A 21 9.63 -2.50 -8.31
CA ARG A 21 9.92 -2.29 -9.72
C ARG A 21 8.73 -1.64 -10.41
N ARG A 22 9.03 -0.82 -11.43
CA ARG A 22 8.02 -0.28 -12.34
C ARG A 22 7.52 -1.39 -13.28
N PRO A 23 6.36 -1.20 -13.95
CA PRO A 23 5.84 -2.21 -14.89
C PRO A 23 6.83 -2.60 -15.99
N ASN A 24 7.72 -1.70 -16.40
CA ASN A 24 8.75 -1.99 -17.40
C ASN A 24 9.94 -2.80 -16.85
N GLY A 25 9.93 -3.18 -15.57
CA GLY A 25 10.99 -3.96 -14.94
C GLY A 25 12.11 -3.14 -14.31
N SER A 26 12.18 -1.82 -14.55
CA SER A 26 13.20 -0.97 -13.94
C SER A 26 12.97 -0.82 -12.43
N VAL A 27 14.05 -0.65 -11.66
CA VAL A 27 13.97 -0.46 -10.22
C VAL A 27 13.46 0.94 -9.91
N ASP A 28 12.33 1.03 -9.18
CA ASP A 28 11.76 2.27 -8.69
C ASP A 28 12.30 2.62 -7.31
N PHE A 29 12.38 1.61 -6.44
CA PHE A 29 12.72 1.81 -5.04
C PHE A 29 13.29 0.54 -4.43
N VAL A 30 14.31 0.70 -3.58
CA VAL A 30 14.84 -0.39 -2.75
C VAL A 30 14.54 -0.08 -1.30
N SER A 31 13.75 -0.93 -0.66
CA SER A 31 13.36 -0.76 0.73
C SER A 31 14.49 -1.20 1.68
N PRO A 32 14.69 -0.51 2.82
CA PRO A 32 15.65 -0.97 3.83
C PRO A 32 15.21 -2.24 4.57
N PHE A 33 13.96 -2.68 4.40
CA PHE A 33 13.43 -3.90 5.01
C PHE A 33 12.46 -4.58 4.03
N PRO A 34 12.26 -5.92 4.14
CA PRO A 34 11.37 -6.62 3.23
C PRO A 34 9.91 -6.19 3.41
N SER A 35 9.16 -6.17 2.32
CA SER A 35 7.72 -5.92 2.39
C SER A 35 7.03 -7.11 3.04
N LEU A 36 6.23 -6.85 4.07
CA LEU A 36 5.45 -7.88 4.75
C LEU A 36 4.24 -8.33 3.92
N PHE A 37 3.93 -7.61 2.85
CA PHE A 37 2.75 -7.84 2.02
C PHE A 37 3.12 -7.71 0.55
N SER A 38 2.37 -8.38 -0.32
CA SER A 38 2.40 -8.07 -1.74
C SER A 38 1.75 -6.71 -1.97
N TYR A 39 2.25 -5.97 -2.94
CA TYR A 39 1.93 -4.57 -3.15
C TYR A 39 1.85 -4.27 -4.64
N GLY A 40 0.94 -3.41 -5.03
CA GLY A 40 0.81 -3.07 -6.44
C GLY A 40 -0.03 -1.82 -6.69
N SER A 41 -0.36 -1.62 -7.94
CA SER A 41 -1.18 -0.48 -8.38
C SER A 41 -2.53 -0.96 -8.89
N VAL A 42 -3.55 -0.14 -8.67
CA VAL A 42 -4.91 -0.41 -9.11
C VAL A 42 -5.09 0.08 -10.54
N HIS A 43 -5.57 -0.79 -11.42
CA HIS A 43 -5.85 -0.43 -12.80
C HIS A 43 -6.96 0.61 -12.89
N GLY A 44 -6.75 1.64 -13.69
CA GLY A 44 -7.76 2.64 -14.00
C GLY A 44 -8.07 3.64 -12.89
N VAL A 45 -7.34 3.64 -11.79
CA VAL A 45 -7.55 4.57 -10.69
C VAL A 45 -6.28 5.36 -10.43
N MET A 46 -6.42 6.69 -10.45
CA MET A 46 -5.33 7.62 -10.11
C MET A 46 -5.52 8.14 -8.70
N ALA A 47 -4.44 8.18 -7.94
CA ALA A 47 -4.43 8.77 -6.61
C ALA A 47 -4.26 10.30 -6.67
N ASP A 48 -4.43 10.97 -5.53
CA ASP A 48 -4.33 12.42 -5.42
C ASP A 48 -2.94 12.97 -5.76
N ASP A 49 -1.90 12.13 -5.65
CA ASP A 49 -0.53 12.50 -5.99
C ASP A 49 -0.25 12.44 -7.51
N GLY A 50 -1.23 12.03 -8.32
CA GLY A 50 -1.09 11.91 -9.77
C GLY A 50 -0.55 10.57 -10.25
N ASP A 51 -0.15 9.68 -9.33
CA ASP A 51 0.31 8.32 -9.64
C ASP A 51 -0.86 7.33 -9.57
N PRO A 52 -0.73 6.13 -10.15
CA PRO A 52 -1.74 5.09 -9.96
C PRO A 52 -1.98 4.79 -8.48
N GLN A 53 -3.24 4.53 -8.12
CA GLN A 53 -3.60 4.20 -6.73
C GLN A 53 -2.89 2.93 -6.28
N ASP A 54 -2.19 3.00 -5.16
CA ASP A 54 -1.50 1.86 -4.56
C ASP A 54 -2.45 0.98 -3.75
N ALA A 55 -2.19 -0.32 -3.78
CA ALA A 55 -2.94 -1.31 -3.00
C ALA A 55 -1.99 -2.31 -2.35
N LEU A 56 -2.32 -2.67 -1.12
CA LEU A 56 -1.63 -3.67 -0.32
C LEU A 56 -2.51 -4.92 -0.23
N VAL A 57 -1.95 -6.08 -0.54
CA VAL A 57 -2.70 -7.35 -0.51
C VAL A 57 -2.49 -8.06 0.82
N VAL A 58 -3.57 -8.34 1.53
CA VAL A 58 -3.57 -9.01 2.82
C VAL A 58 -4.27 -10.37 2.69
N GLY A 59 -3.66 -11.40 3.27
CA GLY A 59 -4.25 -12.74 3.32
C GLY A 59 -3.78 -13.70 2.24
N CYS A 60 -3.04 -13.23 1.25
CA CYS A 60 -2.37 -14.07 0.27
C CYS A 60 -1.13 -13.33 -0.26
N ALA A 61 -0.34 -14.03 -1.06
CA ALA A 61 0.94 -13.51 -1.53
C ALA A 61 1.08 -13.66 -3.06
N PRO A 62 0.32 -12.89 -3.85
CA PRO A 62 0.49 -12.90 -5.29
C PRO A 62 1.90 -12.43 -5.66
N ARG A 63 2.41 -12.92 -6.77
CA ARG A 63 3.76 -12.63 -7.22
C ARG A 63 3.80 -11.42 -8.13
N ARG A 64 4.93 -10.75 -8.16
CA ARG A 64 5.19 -9.67 -9.10
C ARG A 64 4.84 -10.10 -10.53
N GLY A 65 4.13 -9.25 -11.24
CA GLY A 65 3.68 -9.49 -12.61
C GLY A 65 2.26 -10.04 -12.73
N GLU A 66 1.71 -10.56 -11.64
CA GLU A 66 0.32 -11.00 -11.64
C GLU A 66 -0.63 -9.81 -11.56
N ALA A 67 -1.78 -9.91 -12.22
CA ALA A 67 -2.89 -8.97 -12.10
C ALA A 67 -4.09 -9.73 -11.54
N VAL A 68 -4.56 -9.34 -10.38
CA VAL A 68 -5.63 -10.05 -9.66
C VAL A 68 -6.68 -9.07 -9.16
N GLU A 69 -7.94 -9.42 -9.33
CA GLU A 69 -9.06 -8.67 -8.77
C GLU A 69 -9.33 -9.13 -7.34
N TYR A 70 -9.38 -8.16 -6.43
CA TYR A 70 -9.68 -8.42 -5.02
C TYR A 70 -10.76 -7.49 -4.49
N PRO A 71 -11.56 -7.94 -3.51
CA PRO A 71 -12.38 -7.02 -2.72
C PRO A 71 -11.52 -5.97 -1.99
N VAL A 72 -12.05 -4.77 -1.86
CA VAL A 72 -11.41 -3.68 -1.12
C VAL A 72 -11.99 -3.63 0.30
N TRP A 73 -11.14 -3.66 1.32
CA TRP A 73 -11.54 -3.77 2.71
C TRP A 73 -11.32 -2.49 3.53
N GLY A 74 -10.52 -1.57 3.01
CA GLY A 74 -10.24 -0.31 3.70
C GLY A 74 -9.10 0.43 3.06
N GLN A 75 -8.57 1.41 3.76
CA GLN A 75 -7.41 2.17 3.32
C GLN A 75 -6.56 2.64 4.48
N VAL A 76 -5.29 2.86 4.21
CA VAL A 76 -4.35 3.49 5.13
C VAL A 76 -4.18 4.93 4.69
N PHE A 77 -4.40 5.85 5.62
CA PHE A 77 -4.13 7.27 5.40
C PHE A 77 -2.65 7.53 5.63
N PHE A 78 -1.92 7.75 4.56
CA PHE A 78 -0.49 7.96 4.58
C PHE A 78 -0.14 9.29 3.94
N VAL A 79 0.85 9.98 4.50
CA VAL A 79 1.40 11.22 3.96
C VAL A 79 2.89 11.03 3.77
N ASP A 80 3.41 11.34 2.59
CA ASP A 80 4.82 11.22 2.23
C ASP A 80 5.35 12.58 1.79
N ALA A 81 6.26 13.15 2.59
CA ALA A 81 6.84 14.47 2.35
C ALA A 81 5.79 15.55 2.06
N GLY A 82 4.70 15.54 2.81
CA GLY A 82 3.61 16.51 2.69
C GLY A 82 2.56 16.18 1.62
N VAL A 83 2.74 15.09 0.88
CA VAL A 83 1.81 14.68 -0.17
C VAL A 83 0.99 13.48 0.28
N ALA A 84 -0.33 13.57 0.13
CA ALA A 84 -1.22 12.45 0.44
C ALA A 84 -0.91 11.26 -0.48
N ASP A 85 -0.68 10.09 0.11
CA ASP A 85 -0.32 8.88 -0.59
C ASP A 85 -1.00 7.68 0.10
N HIS A 86 -2.34 7.69 0.05
CA HIS A 86 -3.14 6.68 0.72
C HIS A 86 -3.05 5.33 0.01
N LYS A 87 -3.09 4.25 0.78
CA LYS A 87 -2.97 2.88 0.29
C LYS A 87 -4.28 2.14 0.52
N TRP A 88 -4.81 1.49 -0.50
CA TRP A 88 -5.98 0.63 -0.34
C TRP A 88 -5.55 -0.73 0.21
N ILE A 89 -6.39 -1.29 1.07
CA ILE A 89 -6.18 -2.63 1.63
C ILE A 89 -7.15 -3.57 0.93
N VAL A 90 -6.59 -4.54 0.22
CA VAL A 90 -7.34 -5.50 -0.56
C VAL A 90 -6.96 -6.93 -0.17
N GLY A 91 -7.75 -7.90 -0.58
CA GLY A 91 -7.44 -9.31 -0.34
C GLY A 91 -8.64 -10.20 -0.56
N PRO A 92 -8.44 -11.53 -0.58
CA PRO A 92 -9.50 -12.49 -0.87
C PRO A 92 -10.59 -12.56 0.21
N ARG A 93 -10.28 -12.12 1.42
CA ARG A 93 -11.24 -12.10 2.54
C ARG A 93 -10.94 -10.95 3.48
N GLN A 94 -11.91 -10.60 4.30
CA GLN A 94 -11.77 -9.52 5.29
C GLN A 94 -10.58 -9.79 6.21
N PRO A 95 -9.67 -8.82 6.37
CA PRO A 95 -8.55 -8.96 7.28
C PRO A 95 -9.01 -9.17 8.73
N SER A 96 -8.31 -10.04 9.46
CA SER A 96 -8.51 -10.23 10.88
C SER A 96 -8.00 -9.04 11.69
N GLU A 97 -8.35 -8.97 12.97
CA GLU A 97 -7.83 -7.92 13.86
C GLU A 97 -6.31 -7.92 13.92
N VAL A 98 -5.70 -9.12 13.94
CA VAL A 98 -4.23 -9.25 13.92
C VAL A 98 -3.66 -8.72 12.61
N GLN A 99 -4.29 -9.03 11.49
CA GLN A 99 -3.84 -8.55 10.18
C GLN A 99 -3.96 -7.02 10.07
N TRP A 100 -5.03 -6.43 10.56
CA TRP A 100 -5.18 -4.98 10.62
C TRP A 100 -4.08 -4.34 11.49
N ALA A 101 -3.78 -4.94 12.63
CA ALA A 101 -2.70 -4.45 13.50
C ALA A 101 -1.33 -4.55 12.80
N MET A 102 -1.09 -5.61 12.05
CA MET A 102 0.14 -5.77 11.27
C MET A 102 0.26 -4.70 10.17
N VAL A 103 -0.84 -4.41 9.47
CA VAL A 103 -0.88 -3.35 8.45
C VAL A 103 -0.53 -2.00 9.07
N GLU A 104 -1.17 -1.65 10.17
CA GLU A 104 -0.92 -0.38 10.84
C GLU A 104 0.52 -0.29 11.34
N GLY A 105 1.02 -1.33 11.98
CA GLY A 105 2.40 -1.40 12.47
C GLY A 105 3.41 -1.29 11.33
N PHE A 106 3.16 -1.96 10.23
CA PHE A 106 4.00 -1.87 9.04
C PHE A 106 4.10 -0.44 8.52
N PHE A 107 2.97 0.26 8.37
CA PHE A 107 2.99 1.62 7.84
C PHE A 107 3.56 2.64 8.83
N ARG A 108 3.44 2.42 10.13
CA ARG A 108 4.12 3.25 11.13
C ARG A 108 5.64 3.09 11.03
N LEU A 109 6.12 1.85 10.88
CA LEU A 109 7.54 1.58 10.65
C LEU A 109 8.02 2.15 9.32
N TYR A 110 7.23 2.00 8.27
CA TYR A 110 7.51 2.52 6.95
C TYR A 110 7.61 4.07 6.98
N ALA A 111 6.71 4.74 7.69
CA ALA A 111 6.75 6.18 7.87
C ALA A 111 8.03 6.62 8.58
N TRP A 112 8.44 5.89 9.61
CA TRP A 112 9.69 6.15 10.33
C TRP A 112 10.91 6.04 9.40
N ALA A 113 10.99 4.97 8.63
CA ALA A 113 12.09 4.77 7.67
C ALA A 113 12.09 5.86 6.59
N LYS A 114 10.91 6.21 6.06
CA LYS A 114 10.77 7.27 5.05
C LYS A 114 11.17 8.64 5.59
N ARG A 115 10.91 8.95 6.86
CA ARG A 115 11.35 10.21 7.47
C ARG A 115 12.87 10.32 7.46
N TRP A 116 13.58 9.24 7.80
CA TRP A 116 15.04 9.23 7.72
C TRP A 116 15.54 9.41 6.28
N MET A 117 14.94 8.74 5.31
CA MET A 117 15.28 8.89 3.89
C MET A 117 15.03 10.31 3.39
N SER A 118 13.94 10.94 3.82
CA SER A 118 13.62 12.33 3.45
C SER A 118 14.65 13.31 3.98
N LEU A 119 15.11 13.13 5.23
CA LEU A 119 16.19 13.93 5.80
C LEU A 119 17.47 13.81 4.98
N TRP A 120 17.83 12.61 4.54
CA TRP A 120 18.99 12.38 3.71
C TRP A 120 18.88 13.04 2.33
N ARG A 121 17.67 13.12 1.77
CA ARG A 121 17.41 13.72 0.46
C ARG A 121 17.13 15.22 0.52
N GLY A 122 17.09 15.82 1.71
CA GLY A 122 16.73 17.21 1.88
C GLY A 122 15.26 17.51 1.55
N LEU A 123 14.41 16.51 1.54
CA LEU A 123 12.98 16.69 1.34
C LEU A 123 12.33 17.24 2.61
N SER A 124 11.37 18.15 2.43
CA SER A 124 10.59 18.73 3.52
C SER A 124 9.14 18.26 3.46
N GLY A 125 8.43 18.48 4.55
CA GLY A 125 7.03 18.09 4.67
C GLY A 125 6.84 16.89 5.60
N GLU A 126 5.60 16.69 6.01
CA GLU A 126 5.25 15.62 6.94
C GLU A 126 5.28 14.26 6.25
N THR A 127 5.83 13.25 6.93
CA THR A 127 5.72 11.85 6.55
C THR A 127 5.19 11.08 7.74
N ALA A 128 3.98 10.54 7.63
CA ALA A 128 3.32 9.87 8.74
C ALA A 128 2.20 8.93 8.27
N CYS A 129 1.96 7.89 9.07
CA CYS A 129 0.74 7.11 8.98
C CYS A 129 -0.34 7.78 9.84
N LYS A 130 -1.43 8.23 9.23
CA LYS A 130 -2.51 8.93 9.91
C LYS A 130 -3.58 7.99 10.46
N GLY A 131 -3.45 6.70 10.21
CA GLY A 131 -4.38 5.69 10.69
C GLY A 131 -4.96 4.85 9.57
N VAL A 132 -5.86 3.95 9.95
CA VAL A 132 -6.49 2.98 9.06
C VAL A 132 -7.99 3.18 9.09
N GLU A 133 -8.62 3.29 7.92
CA GLU A 133 -10.07 3.26 7.79
C GLU A 133 -10.49 1.88 7.31
N ARG A 134 -11.33 1.22 8.07
CA ARG A 134 -11.92 -0.06 7.69
C ARG A 134 -13.25 0.19 7.01
N LYS A 135 -13.48 -0.50 5.90
CA LYS A 135 -14.77 -0.47 5.25
C LYS A 135 -15.80 -1.14 6.17
N PRO A 136 -17.00 -0.54 6.37
CA PRO A 136 -18.02 -1.18 7.19
C PRO A 136 -18.33 -2.58 6.68
N SER A 137 -18.38 -3.58 7.58
CA SER A 137 -18.83 -4.89 7.19
C SER A 137 -20.29 -4.81 6.78
N VAL A 138 -20.56 -5.22 5.55
CA VAL A 138 -21.96 -5.35 5.12
C VAL A 138 -22.48 -6.60 5.81
N ALA A 139 -23.31 -6.41 6.84
CA ALA A 139 -24.06 -7.49 7.43
C ALA A 139 -25.02 -8.01 6.38
N GLY A 140 -24.72 -9.16 5.84
CA GLY A 140 -25.58 -9.71 4.81
C GLY A 140 -25.55 -11.17 4.79
#